data_66302a738976724e589ef6d779ed034c
#
_entry.id   66302a738976724e589ef6d779ed034c
#
_cell.length_a   1.000
_cell.length_b   1.000
_cell.length_c   1.000
_cell.angle_alpha   90.00
_cell.angle_beta   90.00
_cell.angle_gamma   90.00
#
_symmetry.space_group_name_H-M   'P 1'
#
loop_
_entity.id
_entity.type
_entity.pdbx_description
1 polymer ?
#
loop_
_entity_poly.entity_id
_entity_poly.type
_entity_poly.pdbx_seq_one_letter_code
_entity_poly.pdbx_strand_id
1 'polypeptide(L)'
;MKPIFIKQKALWLVAVCAVCLASCSNDDYVRSIPASATAVMKIDGAVVAGSHKMLSLLPFGDKTADAVDLSRDVYAFETVDGNLGMCAKVKDSDALLEALKTVATSDIRKQGDCRLADINNSWAVGFNDKALVVLGPVSAAALPDAQRSIVRMLNQDEDASIMARPMYSKLDSIDSHVAFVAQVQALPEKFAAPFMLGAPKGADASQVAVAAGVAVKDGIVRIDCQSFSFDKSIDRELKKSRAAFRPVKGIFSQSISHNQLFALFANVKGKEFLPLLQSDRSLQAVLMGLNTAVDFDNIMRSIDGDLAFMFSGMSQDNIAMTMLARVDNPVWTADVDYWKQSCQPGCSITGANGSWVYRGGEACFSFGLQGDVFYGISGKAPTSVQQLLKPSKPISVDVSRMIAGSRMAMVLNLKPLAGNSVAAGGMLDMLKPIIDNVKAVVCVMK
;
A
#
# COMPACT_ATOMS: atom_id res chain seq x y z
N MET A 1 -64.69 -25.90 -10.47
CA MET A 1 -64.04 -25.10 -9.36
C MET A 1 -62.56 -25.25 -9.44
N LYS A 2 -61.82 -24.35 -10.10
CA LYS A 2 -60.37 -24.14 -10.01
C LYS A 2 -60.00 -22.89 -10.83
N PRO A 3 -60.12 -21.66 -10.30
CA PRO A 3 -59.19 -20.62 -10.71
C PRO A 3 -58.69 -19.69 -9.58
N ILE A 4 -58.79 -20.07 -8.29
CA ILE A 4 -58.46 -19.17 -7.19
C ILE A 4 -56.95 -19.26 -6.79
N PHE A 5 -56.30 -20.42 -7.01
CA PHE A 5 -54.90 -20.62 -6.61
C PHE A 5 -53.86 -19.94 -7.50
N ILE A 6 -54.17 -19.59 -8.73
CA ILE A 6 -53.20 -18.92 -9.66
C ILE A 6 -53.08 -17.43 -9.35
N LYS A 7 -54.16 -16.78 -8.91
CA LYS A 7 -54.15 -15.35 -8.56
C LYS A 7 -53.35 -15.06 -7.28
N GLN A 8 -53.31 -15.97 -6.30
CA GLN A 8 -52.56 -15.78 -5.08
C GLN A 8 -51.04 -15.92 -5.31
N LYS A 9 -50.57 -16.84 -6.15
CA LYS A 9 -49.15 -16.98 -6.49
C LYS A 9 -48.61 -15.80 -7.29
N ALA A 10 -49.41 -15.24 -8.20
CA ALA A 10 -49.05 -14.03 -8.94
C ALA A 10 -48.96 -12.79 -8.02
N LEU A 11 -49.82 -12.67 -7.03
CA LEU A 11 -49.79 -11.59 -6.06
C LEU A 11 -48.56 -11.66 -5.14
N TRP A 12 -48.15 -12.87 -4.74
CA TRP A 12 -46.93 -13.10 -3.98
C TRP A 12 -45.67 -12.79 -4.80
N LEU A 13 -45.66 -13.14 -6.09
CA LEU A 13 -44.54 -12.83 -6.98
C LEU A 13 -44.40 -11.32 -7.20
N VAL A 14 -45.50 -10.60 -7.37
CA VAL A 14 -45.49 -9.13 -7.50
C VAL A 14 -45.11 -8.47 -6.19
N ALA A 15 -45.53 -8.98 -5.04
CA ALA A 15 -45.10 -8.46 -3.72
C ALA A 15 -43.62 -8.71 -3.46
N VAL A 16 -43.05 -9.85 -3.83
CA VAL A 16 -41.62 -10.15 -3.73
C VAL A 16 -40.80 -9.28 -4.70
N CYS A 17 -41.29 -9.09 -5.95
CA CYS A 17 -40.64 -8.15 -6.87
C CYS A 17 -40.75 -6.69 -6.41
N ALA A 18 -41.87 -6.28 -5.78
CA ALA A 18 -42.01 -4.92 -5.24
C ALA A 18 -41.08 -4.68 -4.02
N VAL A 19 -40.83 -5.71 -3.20
CA VAL A 19 -39.86 -5.63 -2.09
C VAL A 19 -38.42 -5.60 -2.62
N CYS A 20 -38.11 -6.26 -3.74
CA CYS A 20 -36.79 -6.18 -4.38
C CYS A 20 -36.58 -4.84 -5.09
N LEU A 21 -37.63 -4.13 -5.50
CA LEU A 21 -37.54 -2.79 -6.10
C LEU A 21 -37.56 -1.66 -5.07
N ALA A 22 -37.88 -1.93 -3.79
CA ALA A 22 -37.82 -0.98 -2.70
C ALA A 22 -36.51 -1.02 -1.91
N SER A 23 -35.51 -1.78 -2.38
CA SER A 23 -34.14 -1.61 -1.97
C SER A 23 -33.57 -0.37 -2.68
N CYS A 24 -34.06 0.81 -2.33
CA CYS A 24 -33.27 2.04 -2.45
C CYS A 24 -31.98 1.76 -1.68
N SER A 25 -30.90 1.48 -2.40
CA SER A 25 -29.61 1.22 -1.76
C SER A 25 -29.27 2.48 -0.98
N ASN A 26 -29.13 2.31 0.33
CA ASN A 26 -28.81 3.40 1.26
C ASN A 26 -27.40 3.98 0.95
N ASP A 27 -26.78 3.50 -0.14
CA ASP A 27 -25.43 3.77 -0.62
C ASP A 27 -25.37 4.60 -1.91
N ASP A 28 -26.46 5.25 -2.28
CA ASP A 28 -26.56 6.11 -3.47
C ASP A 28 -25.47 7.19 -3.52
N TYR A 29 -24.97 7.65 -2.38
CA TYR A 29 -23.89 8.64 -2.30
C TYR A 29 -22.58 8.12 -2.91
N VAL A 30 -22.32 6.80 -2.88
CA VAL A 30 -21.11 6.18 -3.45
C VAL A 30 -21.06 6.36 -4.97
N ARG A 31 -22.19 6.59 -5.61
CA ARG A 31 -22.25 6.93 -7.05
C ARG A 31 -21.44 8.17 -7.37
N SER A 32 -21.21 9.06 -6.40
CA SER A 32 -20.39 10.27 -6.59
C SER A 32 -18.89 9.97 -6.76
N ILE A 33 -18.43 8.73 -6.58
CA ILE A 33 -17.03 8.35 -6.85
C ILE A 33 -16.91 7.96 -8.33
N PRO A 34 -16.00 8.57 -9.11
CA PRO A 34 -15.91 8.31 -10.55
C PRO A 34 -15.40 6.88 -10.85
N ALA A 35 -15.93 6.30 -11.93
CA ALA A 35 -15.49 4.99 -12.44
C ALA A 35 -14.01 4.93 -12.82
N SER A 36 -13.39 6.06 -13.08
CA SER A 36 -11.97 6.22 -13.44
C SER A 36 -11.04 6.36 -12.23
N ALA A 37 -11.55 6.25 -10.99
CA ALA A 37 -10.71 6.29 -9.81
C ALA A 37 -9.62 5.22 -9.87
N THR A 38 -8.37 5.62 -9.61
CA THR A 38 -7.19 4.74 -9.62
C THR A 38 -6.99 4.02 -8.31
N ALA A 39 -7.56 4.60 -7.22
CA ALA A 39 -7.56 4.01 -5.90
C ALA A 39 -8.84 4.41 -5.15
N VAL A 40 -9.38 3.49 -4.35
CA VAL A 40 -10.53 3.75 -3.47
C VAL A 40 -10.30 3.09 -2.13
N MET A 41 -10.53 3.86 -1.05
CA MET A 41 -10.46 3.41 0.34
C MET A 41 -11.84 3.56 0.97
N LYS A 42 -12.27 2.52 1.67
CA LYS A 42 -13.48 2.49 2.50
C LYS A 42 -13.06 2.60 3.97
N ILE A 43 -13.67 3.48 4.70
CA ILE A 43 -13.44 3.71 6.14
C ILE A 43 -14.78 3.60 6.85
N ASP A 44 -14.90 2.67 7.78
CA ASP A 44 -16.09 2.54 8.61
C ASP A 44 -16.38 3.86 9.32
N GLY A 45 -17.58 4.39 9.14
CA GLY A 45 -18.00 5.67 9.72
C GLY A 45 -17.94 5.68 11.25
N ALA A 46 -18.14 4.53 11.91
CA ALA A 46 -17.98 4.43 13.36
C ALA A 46 -16.51 4.66 13.80
N VAL A 47 -15.54 4.27 12.97
CA VAL A 47 -14.12 4.56 13.21
C VAL A 47 -13.85 6.06 13.06
N VAL A 48 -14.47 6.70 12.07
CA VAL A 48 -14.37 8.17 11.87
C VAL A 48 -14.99 8.89 13.06
N ALA A 49 -16.21 8.52 13.45
CA ALA A 49 -16.94 9.13 14.58
C ALA A 49 -16.22 8.96 15.93
N GLY A 50 -15.54 7.83 16.12
CA GLY A 50 -14.82 7.50 17.36
C GLY A 50 -13.47 8.20 17.54
N SER A 51 -13.03 9.02 16.58
CA SER A 51 -11.70 9.63 16.59
C SER A 51 -11.72 11.09 16.14
N HIS A 52 -11.43 12.04 17.03
CA HIS A 52 -11.24 13.45 16.68
C HIS A 52 -10.23 13.64 15.54
N LYS A 53 -9.19 12.82 15.47
CA LYS A 53 -8.19 12.89 14.40
C LYS A 53 -8.75 12.43 13.06
N MET A 54 -9.66 11.44 13.05
CA MET A 54 -10.35 11.00 11.85
C MET A 54 -11.40 12.03 11.40
N LEU A 55 -12.10 12.65 12.33
CA LEU A 55 -13.02 13.75 12.03
C LEU A 55 -12.30 14.94 11.39
N SER A 56 -11.02 15.18 11.73
CA SER A 56 -10.21 16.22 11.09
C SER A 56 -9.82 15.93 9.64
N LEU A 57 -10.04 14.70 9.13
CA LEU A 57 -9.97 14.40 7.69
C LEU A 57 -11.15 15.02 6.93
N LEU A 58 -12.29 15.17 7.61
CA LEU A 58 -13.42 15.88 7.06
C LEU A 58 -13.09 17.38 7.09
N PRO A 59 -13.38 18.11 6.02
CA PRO A 59 -12.92 19.52 5.86
C PRO A 59 -13.42 20.50 6.93
N PHE A 60 -14.32 20.06 7.81
CA PHE A 60 -15.02 20.90 8.79
C PHE A 60 -14.83 20.44 10.24
N GLY A 61 -14.02 19.39 10.46
CA GLY A 61 -13.77 18.84 11.80
C GLY A 61 -15.04 18.39 12.53
N ASP A 62 -15.11 18.65 13.83
CA ASP A 62 -16.20 18.18 14.70
C ASP A 62 -17.60 18.71 14.29
N LYS A 63 -17.68 19.89 13.64
CA LYS A 63 -18.96 20.46 13.18
C LYS A 63 -19.61 19.64 12.06
N THR A 64 -18.86 18.78 11.39
CA THR A 64 -19.37 17.94 10.30
C THR A 64 -20.08 16.70 10.82
N ALA A 65 -19.78 16.25 12.04
CA ALA A 65 -20.31 15.02 12.60
C ALA A 65 -21.85 15.00 12.65
N ASP A 66 -22.49 16.16 12.82
CA ASP A 66 -23.94 16.27 12.85
C ASP A 66 -24.58 16.33 11.45
N ALA A 67 -23.83 16.79 10.43
CA ALA A 67 -24.28 17.01 9.07
C ALA A 67 -24.02 15.81 8.13
N VAL A 68 -23.07 14.93 8.48
CA VAL A 68 -22.68 13.74 7.73
C VAL A 68 -23.19 12.48 8.43
N ASP A 69 -23.71 11.53 7.66
CA ASP A 69 -24.20 10.26 8.19
C ASP A 69 -23.03 9.28 8.45
N LEU A 70 -22.41 9.40 9.62
CA LEU A 70 -21.32 8.51 10.06
C LEU A 70 -21.80 7.11 10.52
N SER A 71 -23.08 6.78 10.37
CA SER A 71 -23.52 5.37 10.41
C SER A 71 -23.19 4.62 9.12
N ARG A 72 -22.67 5.33 8.11
CA ARG A 72 -22.26 4.82 6.81
C ARG A 72 -20.76 5.02 6.61
N ASP A 73 -20.21 4.25 5.69
CA ASP A 73 -18.80 4.33 5.35
C ASP A 73 -18.46 5.71 4.73
N VAL A 74 -17.27 6.19 5.04
CA VAL A 74 -16.64 7.33 4.36
C VAL A 74 -15.63 6.78 3.36
N TYR A 75 -15.63 7.32 2.16
CA TYR A 75 -14.71 6.90 1.11
C TYR A 75 -13.68 7.97 0.84
N ALA A 76 -12.42 7.56 0.69
CA ALA A 76 -11.38 8.34 0.06
C ALA A 76 -11.05 7.72 -1.30
N PHE A 77 -10.70 8.52 -2.30
CA PHE A 77 -10.35 8.03 -3.62
C PHE A 77 -9.28 8.91 -4.28
N GLU A 78 -8.63 8.37 -5.28
CA GLU A 78 -7.70 9.12 -6.12
C GLU A 78 -8.21 9.11 -7.56
N THR A 79 -8.24 10.27 -8.17
CA THR A 79 -8.64 10.41 -9.58
C THR A 79 -7.49 10.04 -10.50
N VAL A 80 -7.77 9.83 -11.80
CA VAL A 80 -6.74 9.57 -12.81
C VAL A 80 -5.71 10.70 -12.93
N ASP A 81 -6.09 11.92 -12.55
CA ASP A 81 -5.20 13.09 -12.56
C ASP A 81 -4.39 13.22 -11.25
N GLY A 82 -4.47 12.23 -10.35
CA GLY A 82 -3.77 12.22 -9.06
C GLY A 82 -4.35 13.13 -7.99
N ASN A 83 -5.55 13.71 -8.21
CA ASN A 83 -6.23 14.48 -7.17
C ASN A 83 -6.86 13.54 -6.15
N LEU A 84 -6.73 13.90 -4.86
CA LEU A 84 -7.41 13.18 -3.80
C LEU A 84 -8.87 13.62 -3.71
N GLY A 85 -9.75 12.66 -3.49
CA GLY A 85 -11.16 12.89 -3.28
C GLY A 85 -11.63 12.22 -2.00
N MET A 86 -12.71 12.76 -1.44
CA MET A 86 -13.45 12.15 -0.35
C MET A 86 -14.94 12.19 -0.66
N CYS A 87 -15.65 11.13 -0.30
CA CYS A 87 -17.09 11.01 -0.46
C CYS A 87 -17.72 10.51 0.84
N ALA A 88 -18.78 11.21 1.29
CA ALA A 88 -19.54 10.83 2.47
C ALA A 88 -21.04 11.06 2.25
N LYS A 89 -21.88 10.34 2.98
CA LYS A 89 -23.33 10.50 2.93
C LYS A 89 -23.74 11.73 3.70
N VAL A 90 -24.55 12.59 3.08
CA VAL A 90 -25.15 13.75 3.75
C VAL A 90 -26.31 13.27 4.62
N LYS A 91 -26.36 13.70 5.87
CA LYS A 91 -27.45 13.47 6.82
C LYS A 91 -28.40 14.67 6.88
N ASP A 92 -27.83 15.87 6.89
CA ASP A 92 -28.55 17.14 6.95
C ASP A 92 -27.82 18.18 6.09
N SER A 93 -28.43 18.52 4.95
CA SER A 93 -27.83 19.45 3.99
C SER A 93 -27.83 20.92 4.47
N ASP A 94 -28.76 21.30 5.35
CA ASP A 94 -28.79 22.64 5.89
C ASP A 94 -27.76 22.81 7.02
N ALA A 95 -27.62 21.81 7.89
CA ALA A 95 -26.55 21.78 8.88
C ALA A 95 -25.17 21.80 8.21
N LEU A 96 -25.01 21.07 7.07
CA LEU A 96 -23.78 21.05 6.29
C LEU A 96 -23.49 22.43 5.67
N LEU A 97 -24.52 23.13 5.18
CA LEU A 97 -24.38 24.49 4.66
C LEU A 97 -23.88 25.45 5.74
N GLU A 98 -24.47 25.41 6.93
CA GLU A 98 -24.06 26.28 8.04
C GLU A 98 -22.65 25.98 8.52
N ALA A 99 -22.27 24.69 8.58
CA ALA A 99 -20.89 24.31 8.90
C ALA A 99 -19.90 24.84 7.86
N LEU A 100 -20.24 24.73 6.56
CA LEU A 100 -19.41 25.23 5.46
C LEU A 100 -19.20 26.75 5.50
N LYS A 101 -20.22 27.51 5.83
CA LYS A 101 -20.10 28.97 5.95
C LYS A 101 -19.02 29.43 6.93
N THR A 102 -18.67 28.60 7.92
CA THR A 102 -17.65 28.91 8.92
C THR A 102 -16.20 28.67 8.45
N VAL A 103 -16.00 27.89 7.40
CA VAL A 103 -14.66 27.46 6.93
C VAL A 103 -14.41 27.78 5.45
N ALA A 104 -15.45 28.09 4.69
CA ALA A 104 -15.34 28.43 3.28
C ALA A 104 -14.51 29.72 3.09
N THR A 105 -13.61 29.68 2.10
CA THR A 105 -12.76 30.82 1.73
C THR A 105 -13.47 31.79 0.81
N SER A 106 -14.51 31.33 0.10
CA SER A 106 -15.35 32.13 -0.80
C SER A 106 -16.83 31.88 -0.51
N ASP A 107 -17.70 32.74 -1.09
CA ASP A 107 -19.14 32.56 -0.99
C ASP A 107 -19.60 31.20 -1.54
N ILE A 108 -20.52 30.58 -0.83
CA ILE A 108 -21.08 29.29 -1.25
C ILE A 108 -22.01 29.53 -2.43
N ARG A 109 -21.72 28.87 -3.55
CA ARG A 109 -22.50 29.03 -4.80
C ARG A 109 -23.45 27.83 -4.96
N LYS A 110 -24.64 28.11 -5.50
CA LYS A 110 -25.60 27.08 -5.90
C LYS A 110 -25.52 26.87 -7.41
N GLN A 111 -25.41 25.62 -7.82
CA GLN A 111 -25.43 25.20 -9.22
C GLN A 111 -26.34 23.96 -9.38
N GLY A 112 -27.55 24.15 -9.90
CA GLY A 112 -28.60 23.13 -9.88
C GLY A 112 -28.98 22.77 -8.44
N ASP A 113 -28.93 21.47 -8.13
CA ASP A 113 -29.16 20.95 -6.78
C ASP A 113 -27.88 20.91 -5.93
N CYS A 114 -26.73 21.27 -6.52
CA CYS A 114 -25.45 21.23 -5.83
C CYS A 114 -25.13 22.59 -5.19
N ARG A 115 -24.49 22.56 -4.02
CA ARG A 115 -23.87 23.68 -3.34
C ARG A 115 -22.36 23.50 -3.38
N LEU A 116 -21.61 24.53 -3.74
CA LEU A 116 -20.17 24.52 -3.97
C LEU A 116 -19.47 25.54 -3.11
N ALA A 117 -18.34 25.18 -2.53
CA ALA A 117 -17.46 26.03 -1.75
C ALA A 117 -15.99 25.70 -2.01
N ASP A 118 -15.12 26.61 -1.61
CA ASP A 118 -13.66 26.40 -1.57
C ASP A 118 -13.18 26.47 -0.13
N ILE A 119 -12.19 25.65 0.22
CA ILE A 119 -11.55 25.67 1.52
C ILE A 119 -10.04 25.86 1.34
N ASN A 120 -9.47 26.83 2.08
CA ASN A 120 -8.05 27.15 2.06
C ASN A 120 -7.47 27.38 0.65
N ASN A 121 -8.28 27.86 -0.31
CA ASN A 121 -7.91 28.08 -1.70
C ASN A 121 -7.25 26.86 -2.39
N SER A 122 -7.47 25.65 -1.88
CA SER A 122 -6.83 24.43 -2.40
C SER A 122 -7.75 23.20 -2.42
N TRP A 123 -8.89 23.28 -1.74
CA TRP A 123 -9.87 22.19 -1.72
C TRP A 123 -11.20 22.69 -2.24
N ALA A 124 -11.72 22.00 -3.26
CA ALA A 124 -13.10 22.20 -3.72
C ALA A 124 -14.03 21.28 -2.94
N VAL A 125 -15.18 21.80 -2.53
CA VAL A 125 -16.22 21.06 -1.83
C VAL A 125 -17.53 21.24 -2.57
N GLY A 126 -18.29 20.16 -2.73
CA GLY A 126 -19.63 20.23 -3.24
C GLY A 126 -20.51 19.17 -2.61
N PHE A 127 -21.78 19.48 -2.45
CA PHE A 127 -22.75 18.56 -1.89
C PHE A 127 -24.17 18.79 -2.42
N ASN A 128 -24.98 17.78 -2.32
CA ASN A 128 -26.45 17.81 -2.47
C ASN A 128 -27.08 17.08 -1.26
N ASP A 129 -28.37 16.80 -1.31
CA ASP A 129 -29.07 16.13 -0.19
C ASP A 129 -28.65 14.67 0.02
N LYS A 130 -27.82 14.08 -0.86
CA LYS A 130 -27.38 12.68 -0.79
C LYS A 130 -25.90 12.52 -0.45
N ALA A 131 -25.05 13.31 -1.10
CA ALA A 131 -23.61 13.13 -1.07
C ALA A 131 -22.85 14.43 -0.84
N LEU A 132 -21.78 14.34 -0.07
CA LEU A 132 -20.72 15.32 0.06
C LEU A 132 -19.50 14.78 -0.71
N VAL A 133 -18.94 15.61 -1.59
CA VAL A 133 -17.69 15.35 -2.29
C VAL A 133 -16.69 16.47 -2.04
N VAL A 134 -15.46 16.08 -1.71
CA VAL A 134 -14.32 17.00 -1.54
C VAL A 134 -13.24 16.58 -2.52
N LEU A 135 -12.56 17.53 -3.17
CA LEU A 135 -11.51 17.29 -4.14
C LEU A 135 -10.34 18.24 -3.93
N GLY A 136 -9.12 17.70 -3.86
CA GLY A 136 -7.90 18.49 -3.69
C GLY A 136 -6.74 17.65 -3.12
N PRO A 137 -5.61 18.30 -2.75
CA PRO A 137 -5.36 19.71 -2.95
C PRO A 137 -5.11 20.03 -4.43
N VAL A 138 -5.65 21.16 -4.88
CA VAL A 138 -5.42 21.69 -6.23
C VAL A 138 -4.89 23.13 -6.13
N SER A 139 -4.27 23.61 -7.21
CA SER A 139 -3.90 25.04 -7.26
C SER A 139 -5.15 25.92 -7.30
N ALA A 140 -5.07 27.14 -6.81
CA ALA A 140 -6.18 28.08 -6.82
C ALA A 140 -6.76 28.29 -8.25
N ALA A 141 -5.91 28.27 -9.27
CA ALA A 141 -6.34 28.36 -10.67
C ALA A 141 -7.14 27.13 -11.14
N ALA A 142 -6.94 25.96 -10.56
CA ALA A 142 -7.64 24.72 -10.89
C ALA A 142 -8.93 24.49 -10.09
N LEU A 143 -9.22 25.32 -9.07
CA LEU A 143 -10.45 25.19 -8.26
C LEU A 143 -11.74 25.20 -9.10
N PRO A 144 -11.92 26.07 -10.11
CA PRO A 144 -13.13 26.04 -10.94
C PRO A 144 -13.30 24.72 -11.70
N ASP A 145 -12.19 24.08 -12.13
CA ASP A 145 -12.23 22.79 -12.81
C ASP A 145 -12.57 21.66 -11.84
N ALA A 146 -12.00 21.69 -10.64
CA ALA A 146 -12.34 20.77 -9.57
C ALA A 146 -13.83 20.86 -9.19
N GLN A 147 -14.38 22.07 -9.06
CA GLN A 147 -15.81 22.28 -8.80
C GLN A 147 -16.69 21.73 -9.92
N ARG A 148 -16.32 21.95 -11.21
CA ARG A 148 -17.05 21.36 -12.35
C ARG A 148 -17.00 19.83 -12.31
N SER A 149 -15.87 19.26 -11.89
CA SER A 149 -15.75 17.82 -11.71
C SER A 149 -16.63 17.29 -10.60
N ILE A 150 -16.70 17.98 -9.46
CA ILE A 150 -17.61 17.64 -8.36
C ILE A 150 -19.08 17.66 -8.80
N VAL A 151 -19.51 18.69 -9.55
CA VAL A 151 -20.89 18.74 -10.07
C VAL A 151 -21.20 17.54 -10.96
N ARG A 152 -20.24 17.13 -11.81
CA ARG A 152 -20.39 15.91 -12.62
C ARG A 152 -20.50 14.67 -11.75
N MET A 153 -19.65 14.52 -10.75
CA MET A 153 -19.62 13.40 -9.82
C MET A 153 -20.94 13.29 -9.02
N LEU A 154 -21.48 14.40 -8.53
CA LEU A 154 -22.73 14.44 -7.76
C LEU A 154 -23.97 14.09 -8.60
N ASN A 155 -23.91 14.28 -9.94
CA ASN A 155 -25.03 14.06 -10.86
C ASN A 155 -24.83 12.88 -11.80
N GLN A 156 -23.74 12.10 -11.64
CA GLN A 156 -23.47 10.96 -12.52
C GLN A 156 -24.35 9.76 -12.23
N ASP A 157 -24.62 8.97 -13.27
CA ASP A 157 -25.32 7.71 -13.17
C ASP A 157 -24.40 6.59 -12.62
N GLU A 158 -25.00 5.48 -12.20
CA GLU A 158 -24.28 4.33 -11.63
C GLU A 158 -23.23 3.78 -12.60
N ASP A 159 -23.52 3.72 -13.91
CA ASP A 159 -22.59 3.23 -14.94
C ASP A 159 -21.29 4.08 -15.04
N ALA A 160 -21.37 5.36 -14.73
CA ALA A 160 -20.25 6.28 -14.71
C ALA A 160 -19.51 6.29 -13.35
N SER A 161 -20.02 5.55 -12.38
CA SER A 161 -19.50 5.49 -11.02
C SER A 161 -18.60 4.28 -10.77
N ILE A 162 -17.88 4.33 -9.65
CA ILE A 162 -17.07 3.20 -9.18
C ILE A 162 -17.91 1.96 -8.90
N MET A 163 -19.20 2.11 -8.57
CA MET A 163 -20.11 1.00 -8.25
C MET A 163 -20.26 0.01 -9.42
N ALA A 164 -20.21 0.48 -10.66
CA ALA A 164 -20.21 -0.36 -11.85
C ALA A 164 -18.85 -1.04 -12.14
N ARG A 165 -17.82 -0.82 -11.32
CA ARG A 165 -16.49 -1.33 -11.57
C ARG A 165 -16.11 -2.51 -10.67
N PRO A 166 -15.35 -3.49 -11.19
CA PRO A 166 -14.86 -4.63 -10.40
C PRO A 166 -14.04 -4.20 -9.17
N MET A 167 -13.43 -3.01 -9.20
CA MET A 167 -12.70 -2.43 -8.09
C MET A 167 -13.59 -2.25 -6.86
N TYR A 168 -14.83 -1.77 -7.03
CA TYR A 168 -15.78 -1.61 -5.93
C TYR A 168 -16.19 -2.96 -5.34
N SER A 169 -16.57 -3.92 -6.18
CA SER A 169 -16.90 -5.27 -5.71
C SER A 169 -15.75 -5.94 -4.96
N LYS A 170 -14.49 -5.68 -5.39
CA LYS A 170 -13.31 -6.16 -4.68
C LYS A 170 -13.14 -5.47 -3.34
N LEU A 171 -13.32 -4.15 -3.27
CA LEU A 171 -13.25 -3.36 -2.04
C LEU A 171 -14.30 -3.82 -1.02
N ASP A 172 -15.53 -4.02 -1.46
CA ASP A 172 -16.63 -4.46 -0.60
C ASP A 172 -16.43 -5.88 -0.03
N SER A 173 -15.69 -6.73 -0.75
CA SER A 173 -15.35 -8.08 -0.30
C SER A 173 -14.30 -8.13 0.83
N ILE A 174 -13.70 -7.00 1.22
CA ILE A 174 -12.67 -6.94 2.25
C ILE A 174 -13.33 -6.69 3.61
N ASP A 175 -13.29 -7.70 4.48
CA ASP A 175 -13.79 -7.62 5.86
C ASP A 175 -12.76 -6.88 6.75
N SER A 176 -12.87 -5.55 6.76
CA SER A 176 -12.01 -4.68 7.57
C SER A 176 -12.66 -3.32 7.75
N HIS A 177 -12.52 -2.70 8.93
CA HIS A 177 -13.00 -1.35 9.20
C HIS A 177 -12.35 -0.28 8.31
N VAL A 178 -11.14 -0.52 7.84
CA VAL A 178 -10.47 0.29 6.83
C VAL A 178 -9.96 -0.66 5.75
N ALA A 179 -10.43 -0.48 4.53
CA ALA A 179 -10.06 -1.30 3.39
C ALA A 179 -9.73 -0.42 2.19
N PHE A 180 -8.81 -0.84 1.34
CA PHE A 180 -8.55 -0.15 0.08
C PHE A 180 -8.27 -1.11 -1.08
N VAL A 181 -8.58 -0.64 -2.28
CA VAL A 181 -8.15 -1.22 -3.54
C VAL A 181 -7.54 -0.10 -4.37
N ALA A 182 -6.32 -0.30 -4.83
CA ALA A 182 -5.58 0.69 -5.61
C ALA A 182 -4.86 0.03 -6.77
N GLN A 183 -4.81 0.68 -7.93
CA GLN A 183 -3.87 0.32 -8.98
C GLN A 183 -2.45 0.61 -8.47
N VAL A 184 -1.47 -0.22 -8.85
CA VAL A 184 -0.07 -0.04 -8.39
C VAL A 184 0.48 1.34 -8.80
N GLN A 185 0.03 1.90 -9.92
CA GLN A 185 0.42 3.25 -10.36
C GLN A 185 0.01 4.36 -9.40
N ALA A 186 -1.01 4.15 -8.57
CA ALA A 186 -1.46 5.10 -7.54
C ALA A 186 -0.62 5.00 -6.25
N LEU A 187 0.25 3.99 -6.13
CA LEU A 187 1.17 3.89 -5.01
C LEU A 187 2.42 4.74 -5.26
N PRO A 188 3.05 5.29 -4.21
CA PRO A 188 4.34 5.94 -4.37
C PRO A 188 5.36 4.99 -5.03
N GLU A 189 6.07 5.46 -6.05
CA GLU A 189 6.97 4.67 -6.91
C GLU A 189 7.92 3.76 -6.11
N LYS A 190 8.50 4.30 -5.03
CA LYS A 190 9.41 3.58 -4.12
C LYS A 190 8.79 2.35 -3.44
N PHE A 191 7.46 2.22 -3.43
CA PHE A 191 6.75 1.08 -2.84
C PHE A 191 6.07 0.20 -3.88
N ALA A 192 6.11 0.53 -5.16
CA ALA A 192 5.40 -0.18 -6.22
C ALA A 192 6.02 -1.54 -6.56
N ALA A 193 7.36 -1.63 -6.61
CA ALA A 193 8.06 -2.83 -7.08
C ALA A 193 7.67 -4.15 -6.39
N PRO A 194 7.51 -4.24 -5.06
CA PRO A 194 7.08 -5.49 -4.42
C PRO A 194 5.71 -5.99 -4.88
N PHE A 195 4.81 -5.09 -5.28
CA PHE A 195 3.48 -5.44 -5.74
C PHE A 195 3.43 -5.83 -7.22
N MET A 196 4.46 -5.49 -7.98
CA MET A 196 4.64 -5.90 -9.38
C MET A 196 5.33 -7.26 -9.53
N LEU A 197 5.88 -7.83 -8.45
CA LEU A 197 6.59 -9.12 -8.51
C LEU A 197 5.69 -10.22 -9.05
N GLY A 198 6.14 -10.84 -10.14
CA GLY A 198 5.43 -11.90 -10.85
C GLY A 198 4.43 -11.41 -11.89
N ALA A 199 4.27 -10.12 -12.10
CA ALA A 199 3.57 -9.60 -13.26
C ALA A 199 4.35 -9.95 -14.55
N PRO A 200 3.66 -10.19 -15.68
CA PRO A 200 4.33 -10.43 -16.96
C PRO A 200 5.25 -9.27 -17.33
N LYS A 201 6.36 -9.59 -18.00
CA LYS A 201 7.27 -8.58 -18.53
C LYS A 201 6.53 -7.67 -19.52
N GLY A 202 6.37 -6.42 -19.17
CA GLY A 202 5.62 -5.43 -19.96
C GLY A 202 4.21 -5.16 -19.45
N ALA A 203 3.76 -5.79 -18.35
CA ALA A 203 2.56 -5.36 -17.65
C ALA A 203 2.77 -3.94 -17.08
N ASP A 204 1.79 -3.09 -17.29
CA ASP A 204 1.78 -1.73 -16.75
C ASP A 204 1.28 -1.71 -15.31
N ALA A 205 1.74 -0.74 -14.51
CA ALA A 205 1.33 -0.58 -13.11
C ALA A 205 -0.18 -0.25 -12.96
N SER A 206 -0.83 0.24 -14.01
CA SER A 206 -2.29 0.42 -14.07
C SER A 206 -3.06 -0.89 -14.17
N GLN A 207 -2.41 -1.97 -14.67
CA GLN A 207 -3.03 -3.27 -14.87
C GLN A 207 -2.92 -4.19 -13.66
N VAL A 208 -2.07 -3.84 -12.69
CA VAL A 208 -1.92 -4.54 -11.42
C VAL A 208 -2.55 -3.72 -10.31
N ALA A 209 -3.30 -4.35 -9.45
CA ALA A 209 -3.95 -3.73 -8.32
C ALA A 209 -3.54 -4.40 -7.00
N VAL A 210 -3.65 -3.63 -5.92
CA VAL A 210 -3.46 -4.08 -4.55
C VAL A 210 -4.77 -3.95 -3.81
N ALA A 211 -5.21 -5.03 -3.17
CA ALA A 211 -6.32 -5.02 -2.23
C ALA A 211 -5.79 -5.20 -0.82
N ALA A 212 -6.23 -4.40 0.14
CA ALA A 212 -5.74 -4.49 1.50
C ALA A 212 -6.80 -4.11 2.54
N GLY A 213 -6.74 -4.82 3.67
CA GLY A 213 -7.39 -4.42 4.93
C GLY A 213 -6.36 -3.85 5.90
N VAL A 214 -6.76 -2.84 6.66
CA VAL A 214 -5.90 -2.14 7.62
C VAL A 214 -6.43 -2.32 9.03
N ALA A 215 -5.57 -2.72 9.94
CA ALA A 215 -5.85 -2.81 11.37
C ALA A 215 -4.80 -2.04 12.17
N VAL A 216 -5.23 -1.36 13.23
CA VAL A 216 -4.35 -0.63 14.15
C VAL A 216 -4.44 -1.26 15.52
N LYS A 217 -3.30 -1.67 16.07
CA LYS A 217 -3.21 -2.23 17.43
C LYS A 217 -1.90 -1.85 18.09
N ASP A 218 -1.95 -1.34 19.32
CA ASP A 218 -0.78 -1.04 20.17
C ASP A 218 0.27 -0.10 19.52
N GLY A 219 -0.19 0.80 18.64
CA GLY A 219 0.67 1.69 17.88
C GLY A 219 1.39 1.01 16.71
N ILE A 220 0.88 -0.13 16.23
CA ILE A 220 1.32 -0.80 15.01
C ILE A 220 0.17 -0.80 14.03
N VAL A 221 0.40 -0.32 12.80
CA VAL A 221 -0.51 -0.48 11.68
C VAL A 221 -0.15 -1.76 10.96
N ARG A 222 -1.09 -2.69 10.90
CA ARG A 222 -1.00 -3.90 10.08
C ARG A 222 -1.83 -3.71 8.82
N ILE A 223 -1.22 -3.98 7.68
CA ILE A 223 -1.83 -3.95 6.35
C ILE A 223 -1.75 -5.36 5.77
N ASP A 224 -2.88 -6.07 5.73
CA ASP A 224 -2.97 -7.36 5.07
C ASP A 224 -3.30 -7.12 3.60
N CYS A 225 -2.34 -7.32 2.71
CA CYS A 225 -2.45 -6.95 1.30
C CYS A 225 -2.26 -8.14 0.35
N GLN A 226 -2.79 -7.98 -0.86
CA GLN A 226 -2.69 -8.93 -1.95
C GLN A 226 -2.62 -8.20 -3.29
N SER A 227 -1.61 -8.52 -4.10
CA SER A 227 -1.57 -8.11 -5.50
C SER A 227 -2.46 -8.99 -6.35
N PHE A 228 -3.16 -8.41 -7.31
CA PHE A 228 -4.01 -9.12 -8.26
C PHE A 228 -4.19 -8.27 -9.53
N SER A 229 -4.86 -8.82 -10.54
CA SER A 229 -5.25 -8.06 -11.73
C SER A 229 -6.68 -8.37 -12.10
N PHE A 230 -7.39 -7.37 -12.66
CA PHE A 230 -8.69 -7.60 -13.31
C PHE A 230 -8.53 -8.25 -14.69
N ASP A 231 -7.34 -8.15 -15.31
CA ASP A 231 -6.98 -8.96 -16.49
C ASP A 231 -6.65 -10.39 -16.05
N LYS A 232 -7.39 -11.36 -16.58
CA LYS A 232 -7.27 -12.78 -16.21
C LYS A 232 -5.92 -13.38 -16.56
N SER A 233 -5.23 -12.88 -17.58
CA SER A 233 -3.92 -13.39 -18.00
C SER A 233 -2.84 -12.93 -17.03
N ILE A 234 -2.84 -11.64 -16.66
CA ILE A 234 -1.92 -11.06 -15.70
C ILE A 234 -2.17 -11.67 -14.30
N ASP A 235 -3.42 -11.80 -13.88
CA ASP A 235 -3.79 -12.38 -12.57
C ASP A 235 -3.32 -13.84 -12.43
N ARG A 236 -3.37 -14.60 -13.52
CA ARG A 236 -2.85 -15.99 -13.56
C ARG A 236 -1.33 -16.03 -13.35
N GLU A 237 -0.56 -15.16 -14.00
CA GLU A 237 0.88 -15.12 -13.81
C GLU A 237 1.26 -14.63 -12.41
N LEU A 238 0.58 -13.62 -11.86
CA LEU A 238 0.72 -13.20 -10.47
C LEU A 238 0.44 -14.34 -9.48
N LYS A 239 -0.59 -15.16 -9.72
CA LYS A 239 -0.88 -16.34 -8.91
C LYS A 239 0.19 -17.42 -9.03
N LYS A 240 0.68 -17.66 -10.24
CA LYS A 240 1.74 -18.64 -10.51
C LYS A 240 3.06 -18.27 -9.83
N SER A 241 3.41 -16.99 -9.86
CA SER A 241 4.65 -16.49 -9.23
C SER A 241 4.70 -16.74 -7.72
N ARG A 242 3.53 -16.86 -7.07
CA ARG A 242 3.45 -17.18 -5.63
C ARG A 242 4.09 -18.51 -5.24
N ALA A 243 4.29 -19.44 -6.20
CA ALA A 243 4.97 -20.71 -5.95
C ALA A 243 6.45 -20.53 -5.56
N ALA A 244 7.08 -19.40 -5.92
CA ALA A 244 8.43 -19.06 -5.50
C ALA A 244 8.55 -18.74 -4.00
N PHE A 245 7.42 -18.46 -3.34
CA PHE A 245 7.35 -18.08 -1.94
C PHE A 245 6.77 -19.19 -1.06
N ARG A 246 7.27 -19.26 0.16
CA ARG A 246 6.78 -20.10 1.24
C ARG A 246 6.43 -19.23 2.45
N PRO A 247 5.69 -19.72 3.45
CA PRO A 247 5.49 -18.99 4.69
C PRO A 247 6.81 -18.63 5.38
N VAL A 248 7.00 -17.35 5.70
CA VAL A 248 8.16 -16.86 6.46
C VAL A 248 8.19 -17.54 7.82
N LYS A 249 9.32 -18.17 8.16
CA LYS A 249 9.52 -18.82 9.47
C LYS A 249 9.85 -17.81 10.58
N GLY A 250 10.31 -16.60 10.20
CA GLY A 250 10.64 -15.52 11.13
C GLY A 250 12.04 -15.62 11.74
N ILE A 251 12.96 -16.40 11.13
CA ILE A 251 14.33 -16.59 11.65
C ILE A 251 15.05 -15.26 11.81
N PHE A 252 14.85 -14.33 10.87
CA PHE A 252 15.50 -13.01 10.86
C PHE A 252 14.61 -11.88 11.40
N SER A 253 13.42 -12.19 11.90
CA SER A 253 12.49 -11.15 12.39
C SER A 253 13.03 -10.34 13.57
N GLN A 254 13.89 -10.95 14.40
CA GLN A 254 14.56 -10.28 15.51
C GLN A 254 15.87 -9.57 15.12
N SER A 255 16.30 -9.73 13.86
CA SER A 255 17.51 -9.05 13.35
C SER A 255 17.27 -7.59 12.97
N ILE A 256 16.01 -7.12 12.97
CA ILE A 256 15.73 -5.68 12.75
C ILE A 256 16.10 -4.91 14.00
N SER A 257 17.06 -4.00 13.87
CA SER A 257 17.35 -3.01 14.91
C SER A 257 16.30 -1.89 14.92
N HIS A 258 16.07 -1.29 16.09
CA HIS A 258 15.19 -0.12 16.24
C HIS A 258 15.63 1.11 15.41
N ASN A 259 16.87 1.14 14.92
CA ASN A 259 17.41 2.22 14.07
C ASN A 259 17.20 1.94 12.57
N GLN A 260 16.76 0.74 12.18
CA GLN A 260 16.48 0.43 10.79
C GLN A 260 15.14 1.00 10.41
N LEU A 261 15.11 1.73 9.29
CA LEU A 261 13.91 2.40 8.80
C LEU A 261 12.97 1.43 8.11
N PHE A 262 13.52 0.56 7.26
CA PHE A 262 12.74 -0.35 6.42
C PHE A 262 13.35 -1.75 6.45
N ALA A 263 12.48 -2.76 6.46
CA ALA A 263 12.87 -4.14 6.28
C ALA A 263 11.86 -4.89 5.42
N LEU A 264 12.35 -5.78 4.57
CA LEU A 264 11.58 -6.71 3.76
C LEU A 264 11.95 -8.13 4.15
N PHE A 265 10.95 -8.97 4.39
CA PHE A 265 11.09 -10.39 4.69
C PHE A 265 10.35 -11.22 3.66
N ALA A 266 10.95 -12.33 3.27
CA ALA A 266 10.33 -13.37 2.45
C ALA A 266 10.88 -14.73 2.84
N ASN A 267 10.20 -15.81 2.48
CA ASN A 267 10.77 -17.14 2.46
C ASN A 267 10.69 -17.65 1.02
N VAL A 268 11.84 -17.86 0.40
CA VAL A 268 11.90 -18.05 -1.05
C VAL A 268 12.69 -19.30 -1.44
N LYS A 269 12.35 -19.83 -2.61
CA LYS A 269 13.20 -20.74 -3.38
C LYS A 269 13.97 -19.88 -4.38
N GLY A 270 15.25 -19.66 -4.15
CA GLY A 270 16.06 -18.70 -4.91
C GLY A 270 16.05 -18.95 -6.42
N LYS A 271 16.07 -20.20 -6.87
CA LYS A 271 15.99 -20.59 -8.28
C LYS A 271 14.69 -20.14 -8.96
N GLU A 272 13.57 -20.11 -8.22
CA GLU A 272 12.26 -19.66 -8.70
C GLU A 272 12.06 -18.17 -8.48
N PHE A 273 12.70 -17.59 -7.45
CA PHE A 273 12.56 -16.19 -7.07
C PHE A 273 13.41 -15.25 -7.95
N LEU A 274 14.63 -15.65 -8.31
CA LEU A 274 15.53 -14.82 -9.12
C LEU A 274 14.91 -14.37 -10.47
N PRO A 275 14.24 -15.25 -11.25
CA PRO A 275 13.55 -14.82 -12.46
C PRO A 275 12.48 -13.76 -12.24
N LEU A 276 11.81 -13.74 -11.07
CA LEU A 276 10.82 -12.72 -10.74
C LEU A 276 11.49 -11.36 -10.53
N LEU A 277 12.64 -11.32 -9.84
CA LEU A 277 13.42 -10.08 -9.68
C LEU A 277 13.95 -9.58 -11.04
N GLN A 278 14.39 -10.49 -11.91
CA GLN A 278 14.90 -10.16 -13.23
C GLN A 278 13.81 -9.73 -14.22
N SER A 279 12.54 -10.00 -13.94
CA SER A 279 11.41 -9.56 -14.77
C SER A 279 11.04 -8.09 -14.53
N ASP A 280 11.31 -7.54 -13.36
CA ASP A 280 11.10 -6.13 -13.03
C ASP A 280 12.32 -5.29 -13.44
N ARG A 281 12.09 -4.21 -14.20
CA ARG A 281 13.17 -3.38 -14.75
C ARG A 281 14.02 -2.69 -13.68
N SER A 282 13.38 -2.21 -12.61
CA SER A 282 14.06 -1.50 -11.53
C SER A 282 14.92 -2.46 -10.72
N LEU A 283 14.40 -3.64 -10.39
CA LEU A 283 15.13 -4.68 -9.66
C LEU A 283 16.23 -5.30 -10.52
N GLN A 284 16.00 -5.46 -11.83
CA GLN A 284 17.02 -5.92 -12.78
C GLN A 284 18.24 -4.99 -12.81
N ALA A 285 18.03 -3.67 -12.81
CA ALA A 285 19.13 -2.70 -12.78
C ALA A 285 19.97 -2.82 -11.48
N VAL A 286 19.32 -3.02 -10.34
CA VAL A 286 20.00 -3.26 -9.05
C VAL A 286 20.82 -4.56 -9.11
N LEU A 287 20.23 -5.66 -9.61
CA LEU A 287 20.92 -6.94 -9.77
C LEU A 287 22.13 -6.84 -10.69
N MET A 288 22.01 -6.13 -11.82
CA MET A 288 23.12 -5.88 -12.73
C MET A 288 24.28 -5.16 -12.03
N GLY A 289 23.99 -4.14 -11.22
CA GLY A 289 24.99 -3.44 -10.42
C GLY A 289 25.72 -4.38 -9.46
N LEU A 290 25.00 -5.25 -8.75
CA LEU A 290 25.58 -6.22 -7.82
C LEU A 290 26.41 -7.28 -8.54
N ASN A 291 25.95 -7.74 -9.71
CA ASN A 291 26.67 -8.75 -10.54
C ASN A 291 27.98 -8.20 -11.15
N THR A 292 28.23 -6.89 -11.17
CA THR A 292 29.53 -6.34 -11.58
C THR A 292 30.64 -6.61 -10.55
N ALA A 293 30.26 -6.83 -9.30
CA ALA A 293 31.20 -7.03 -8.19
C ALA A 293 31.38 -8.49 -7.81
N VAL A 294 30.28 -9.25 -7.78
CA VAL A 294 30.25 -10.67 -7.42
C VAL A 294 29.13 -11.33 -8.22
N ASP A 295 29.20 -12.65 -8.46
CA ASP A 295 28.08 -13.38 -9.09
C ASP A 295 26.89 -13.48 -8.11
N PHE A 296 26.18 -12.37 -8.00
CA PHE A 296 25.05 -12.24 -7.09
C PHE A 296 23.88 -13.13 -7.51
N ASP A 297 23.75 -13.44 -8.79
CA ASP A 297 22.74 -14.38 -9.31
C ASP A 297 22.95 -15.79 -8.72
N ASN A 298 24.20 -16.28 -8.64
CA ASN A 298 24.51 -17.57 -8.02
C ASN A 298 24.28 -17.56 -6.51
N ILE A 299 24.58 -16.43 -5.84
CA ILE A 299 24.21 -16.25 -4.43
C ILE A 299 22.70 -16.37 -4.26
N MET A 300 21.92 -15.65 -5.07
CA MET A 300 20.47 -15.69 -5.00
C MET A 300 19.88 -17.07 -5.29
N ARG A 301 20.46 -17.82 -6.27
CA ARG A 301 20.02 -19.20 -6.58
C ARG A 301 20.25 -20.17 -5.42
N SER A 302 21.24 -19.93 -4.56
CA SER A 302 21.52 -20.76 -3.39
C SER A 302 20.57 -20.52 -2.21
N ILE A 303 19.73 -19.49 -2.25
CA ILE A 303 18.77 -19.22 -1.18
C ILE A 303 17.68 -20.28 -1.18
N ASP A 304 17.46 -20.90 -0.02
CA ASP A 304 16.37 -21.83 0.23
C ASP A 304 15.82 -21.65 1.65
N GLY A 305 15.02 -20.63 1.83
CA GLY A 305 14.45 -20.30 3.14
C GLY A 305 14.17 -18.82 3.36
N ASP A 306 14.19 -18.42 4.62
CA ASP A 306 13.97 -17.03 5.01
C ASP A 306 15.06 -16.13 4.45
N LEU A 307 14.62 -14.98 3.95
CA LEU A 307 15.40 -13.89 3.39
C LEU A 307 14.95 -12.58 4.05
N ALA A 308 15.89 -11.73 4.42
CA ALA A 308 15.63 -10.41 4.93
C ALA A 308 16.55 -9.37 4.25
N PHE A 309 15.96 -8.27 3.79
CA PHE A 309 16.65 -7.04 3.42
C PHE A 309 16.30 -5.95 4.41
N MET A 310 17.28 -5.24 4.94
CA MET A 310 17.10 -4.21 5.95
C MET A 310 17.88 -2.96 5.56
N PHE A 311 17.26 -1.79 5.72
CA PHE A 311 17.80 -0.51 5.32
C PHE A 311 17.78 0.44 6.52
N SER A 312 18.94 1.05 6.84
CA SER A 312 19.06 1.96 7.99
C SER A 312 18.84 3.43 7.64
N GLY A 313 18.75 3.79 6.35
CA GLY A 313 18.51 5.16 5.89
C GLY A 313 18.15 5.18 4.41
N MET A 314 17.58 6.30 3.97
CA MET A 314 17.18 6.54 2.58
C MET A 314 17.88 7.79 2.01
N SER A 315 19.08 8.17 2.49
CA SER A 315 19.84 9.23 1.84
C SER A 315 20.45 8.70 0.53
N GLN A 316 20.41 9.50 -0.53
CA GLN A 316 20.92 9.10 -1.85
C GLN A 316 22.41 8.71 -1.83
N ASP A 317 23.18 9.23 -0.86
CA ASP A 317 24.64 9.08 -0.83
C ASP A 317 25.15 7.91 0.03
N ASN A 318 24.31 7.30 0.89
CA ASN A 318 24.72 6.20 1.77
C ASN A 318 23.55 5.32 2.18
N ILE A 319 23.18 4.39 1.32
CA ILE A 319 22.20 3.35 1.66
C ILE A 319 22.93 2.26 2.45
N ALA A 320 22.80 2.28 3.78
CA ALA A 320 23.27 1.16 4.60
C ALA A 320 22.26 0.00 4.50
N MET A 321 22.61 -1.01 3.72
CA MET A 321 21.81 -2.20 3.49
C MET A 321 22.41 -3.41 4.18
N THR A 322 21.58 -4.23 4.79
CA THR A 322 21.93 -5.56 5.29
C THR A 322 21.02 -6.60 4.64
N MET A 323 21.61 -7.65 4.12
CA MET A 323 20.91 -8.84 3.62
C MET A 323 21.27 -10.04 4.48
N LEU A 324 20.28 -10.81 4.90
CA LEU A 324 20.42 -12.10 5.57
C LEU A 324 19.59 -13.13 4.82
N ALA A 325 20.11 -14.31 4.55
CA ALA A 325 19.38 -15.36 3.87
C ALA A 325 19.79 -16.76 4.32
N ARG A 326 18.82 -17.67 4.43
CA ARG A 326 19.10 -19.11 4.55
C ARG A 326 19.50 -19.63 3.18
N VAL A 327 20.64 -20.32 3.12
CA VAL A 327 21.16 -20.89 1.89
C VAL A 327 21.28 -22.41 1.99
N ASP A 328 21.08 -23.07 0.87
CA ASP A 328 21.34 -24.51 0.68
C ASP A 328 22.36 -24.67 -0.43
N ASN A 329 23.39 -25.49 -0.18
CA ASN A 329 24.46 -25.80 -1.11
C ASN A 329 25.05 -24.56 -1.83
N PRO A 330 25.76 -23.66 -1.10
CA PRO A 330 26.28 -22.40 -1.65
C PRO A 330 27.55 -22.64 -2.51
N VAL A 331 27.36 -23.23 -3.69
CA VAL A 331 28.46 -23.60 -4.63
C VAL A 331 29.30 -22.38 -5.06
N TRP A 332 28.72 -21.16 -5.04
CA TRP A 332 29.39 -19.92 -5.37
C TRP A 332 30.62 -19.61 -4.48
N THR A 333 30.73 -20.24 -3.31
CA THR A 333 31.89 -20.05 -2.43
C THR A 333 33.19 -20.54 -3.07
N ALA A 334 33.11 -21.50 -3.95
CA ALA A 334 34.26 -22.01 -4.73
C ALA A 334 34.71 -20.99 -5.79
N ASP A 335 33.82 -20.10 -6.23
CA ASP A 335 34.12 -19.13 -7.28
C ASP A 335 34.76 -17.84 -6.74
N VAL A 336 34.81 -17.65 -5.42
CA VAL A 336 35.29 -16.38 -4.83
C VAL A 336 36.75 -16.10 -5.15
N ASP A 337 37.60 -17.12 -5.22
CA ASP A 337 39.00 -16.92 -5.61
C ASP A 337 39.14 -16.52 -7.08
N TYR A 338 38.25 -17.00 -7.96
CA TYR A 338 38.13 -16.48 -9.33
C TYR A 338 37.66 -15.02 -9.33
N TRP A 339 36.65 -14.67 -8.51
CA TRP A 339 36.19 -13.27 -8.39
C TRP A 339 37.31 -12.32 -7.92
N LYS A 340 38.15 -12.76 -6.98
CA LYS A 340 39.34 -11.98 -6.53
C LYS A 340 40.30 -11.68 -7.69
N GLN A 341 40.51 -12.65 -8.57
CA GLN A 341 41.41 -12.53 -9.70
C GLN A 341 40.82 -11.70 -10.86
N SER A 342 39.50 -11.78 -11.04
CA SER A 342 38.76 -11.14 -12.13
C SER A 342 38.22 -9.74 -11.79
N CYS A 343 38.53 -9.20 -10.60
CA CYS A 343 38.16 -7.84 -10.23
C CYS A 343 38.64 -6.82 -11.28
N GLN A 344 37.78 -5.86 -11.59
CA GLN A 344 38.16 -4.74 -12.46
C GLN A 344 39.31 -3.91 -11.85
N PRO A 345 40.10 -3.18 -12.67
CA PRO A 345 41.11 -2.27 -12.17
C PRO A 345 40.50 -1.27 -11.16
N GLY A 346 41.14 -1.12 -10.00
CA GLY A 346 40.67 -0.28 -8.91
C GLY A 346 39.67 -0.96 -7.95
N CYS A 347 39.28 -2.20 -8.23
CA CYS A 347 38.46 -3.02 -7.35
C CYS A 347 39.27 -4.14 -6.70
N SER A 348 38.82 -4.65 -5.55
CA SER A 348 39.45 -5.77 -4.84
C SER A 348 38.44 -6.54 -4.02
N ILE A 349 38.64 -7.86 -3.92
CA ILE A 349 37.97 -8.73 -2.94
C ILE A 349 39.05 -9.28 -2.02
N THR A 350 38.92 -9.04 -0.73
CA THR A 350 39.84 -9.52 0.31
C THR A 350 39.11 -10.37 1.32
N GLY A 351 39.83 -11.21 2.08
CA GLY A 351 39.23 -12.08 3.10
C GLY A 351 39.38 -13.56 2.78
N ALA A 352 39.00 -14.41 3.74
CA ALA A 352 39.10 -15.87 3.70
C ALA A 352 38.07 -16.49 4.65
N ASN A 353 38.02 -17.82 4.69
CA ASN A 353 37.23 -18.59 5.67
C ASN A 353 35.73 -18.22 5.71
N GLY A 354 35.14 -17.97 4.55
CA GLY A 354 33.71 -17.68 4.44
C GLY A 354 33.34 -16.22 4.74
N SER A 355 34.33 -15.32 4.82
CA SER A 355 34.09 -13.89 5.04
C SER A 355 34.96 -13.05 4.10
N TRP A 356 34.33 -12.20 3.29
CA TRP A 356 34.99 -11.40 2.26
C TRP A 356 34.52 -9.96 2.28
N VAL A 357 35.37 -9.06 1.79
CA VAL A 357 35.08 -7.63 1.63
C VAL A 357 35.40 -7.24 0.21
N TYR A 358 34.42 -6.70 -0.49
CA TYR A 358 34.60 -6.03 -1.78
C TYR A 358 34.86 -4.54 -1.55
N ARG A 359 35.81 -3.99 -2.29
CA ARG A 359 36.06 -2.54 -2.39
C ARG A 359 36.26 -2.16 -3.86
N GLY A 360 35.55 -1.13 -4.31
CA GLY A 360 35.69 -0.61 -5.67
C GLY A 360 35.10 0.79 -5.77
N GLY A 361 35.94 1.81 -6.04
CA GLY A 361 35.55 3.20 -5.99
C GLY A 361 35.00 3.57 -4.60
N GLU A 362 33.81 4.13 -4.53
CA GLU A 362 33.11 4.44 -3.28
C GLU A 362 32.35 3.22 -2.70
N ALA A 363 32.17 2.17 -3.49
CA ALA A 363 31.44 0.98 -3.06
C ALA A 363 32.29 0.11 -2.14
N CYS A 364 31.74 -0.21 -0.99
CA CYS A 364 32.30 -1.16 -0.03
C CYS A 364 31.18 -2.03 0.52
N PHE A 365 31.32 -3.34 0.43
CA PHE A 365 30.42 -4.25 1.10
C PHE A 365 31.13 -5.52 1.58
N SER A 366 30.64 -6.03 2.70
CA SER A 366 31.13 -7.27 3.31
C SER A 366 30.07 -8.35 3.03
N PHE A 367 30.51 -9.57 2.67
CA PHE A 367 29.61 -10.69 2.45
C PHE A 367 30.25 -11.99 2.89
N GLY A 368 29.44 -12.99 3.14
CA GLY A 368 29.96 -14.30 3.52
C GLY A 368 28.91 -15.26 4.04
N LEU A 369 29.39 -16.31 4.69
CA LEU A 369 28.60 -17.37 5.29
C LEU A 369 28.93 -17.54 6.77
N GLN A 370 27.89 -17.73 7.58
CA GLN A 370 28.02 -18.27 8.94
C GLN A 370 27.08 -19.47 9.08
N GLY A 371 27.66 -20.67 9.02
CA GLY A 371 26.88 -21.89 8.88
C GLY A 371 26.11 -21.89 7.56
N ASP A 372 24.79 -21.98 7.64
CA ASP A 372 23.87 -21.93 6.51
C ASP A 372 23.21 -20.56 6.30
N VAL A 373 23.75 -19.50 6.94
CA VAL A 373 23.28 -18.14 6.78
C VAL A 373 24.25 -17.33 5.94
N PHE A 374 23.78 -16.88 4.77
CA PHE A 374 24.42 -15.82 4.00
C PHE A 374 24.17 -14.47 4.67
N TYR A 375 25.19 -13.63 4.69
CA TYR A 375 25.08 -12.22 5.04
C TYR A 375 25.76 -11.33 4.00
N GLY A 376 25.15 -10.17 3.74
CA GLY A 376 25.70 -9.09 2.93
C GLY A 376 25.45 -7.75 3.61
N ILE A 377 26.46 -6.89 3.69
CA ILE A 377 26.37 -5.61 4.39
C ILE A 377 27.08 -4.55 3.55
N SER A 378 26.35 -3.48 3.17
CA SER A 378 26.95 -2.32 2.52
C SER A 378 27.55 -1.35 3.56
N GLY A 379 28.64 -0.67 3.20
CA GLY A 379 29.32 0.33 4.04
C GLY A 379 30.56 -0.20 4.77
N LYS A 380 31.14 0.64 5.63
CA LYS A 380 32.41 0.34 6.34
C LYS A 380 32.22 -0.79 7.34
N ALA A 381 33.13 -1.74 7.25
CA ALA A 381 33.47 -2.88 8.10
C ALA A 381 32.42 -3.47 9.07
N PRO A 382 32.29 -4.77 9.11
CA PRO A 382 31.18 -5.41 9.79
C PRO A 382 31.29 -5.34 11.30
N THR A 383 30.22 -4.92 11.90
CA THR A 383 29.73 -5.51 13.14
C THR A 383 29.79 -7.04 13.01
N SER A 384 30.08 -7.76 14.06
CA SER A 384 30.07 -9.23 13.97
C SER A 384 28.72 -9.73 13.46
N VAL A 385 28.70 -10.78 12.64
CA VAL A 385 27.44 -11.37 12.12
C VAL A 385 26.49 -11.74 13.26
N GLN A 386 26.99 -12.12 14.43
CA GLN A 386 26.18 -12.38 15.61
C GLN A 386 25.41 -11.13 16.10
N GLN A 387 26.01 -9.93 15.99
CA GLN A 387 25.33 -8.68 16.34
C GLN A 387 24.27 -8.29 15.28
N LEU A 388 24.43 -8.71 14.03
CA LEU A 388 23.41 -8.56 13.01
C LEU A 388 22.21 -9.47 13.27
N LEU A 389 22.45 -10.72 13.63
CA LEU A 389 21.39 -11.69 13.92
C LEU A 389 20.66 -11.35 15.22
N LYS A 390 21.35 -10.78 16.20
CA LYS A 390 20.81 -10.40 17.51
C LYS A 390 21.26 -8.99 17.91
N PRO A 391 20.67 -7.95 17.34
CA PRO A 391 20.99 -6.58 17.70
C PRO A 391 20.63 -6.32 19.17
N SER A 392 21.38 -5.45 19.83
CA SER A 392 21.17 -5.08 21.25
C SER A 392 19.78 -4.48 21.53
N LYS A 393 19.19 -3.86 20.53
CA LYS A 393 17.86 -3.24 20.58
C LYS A 393 17.03 -3.70 19.37
N PRO A 394 16.44 -4.90 19.39
CA PRO A 394 15.60 -5.36 18.29
C PRO A 394 14.26 -4.60 18.24
N ILE A 395 13.57 -4.73 17.11
CA ILE A 395 12.19 -4.27 16.96
C ILE A 395 11.27 -5.06 17.89
N SER A 396 10.04 -4.55 18.14
CA SER A 396 9.12 -5.20 19.08
C SER A 396 8.77 -6.64 18.67
N VAL A 397 8.54 -7.49 19.67
CA VAL A 397 8.12 -8.89 19.46
C VAL A 397 6.81 -8.99 18.70
N ASP A 398 5.90 -8.01 18.85
CA ASP A 398 4.61 -7.99 18.17
C ASP A 398 4.79 -7.83 16.66
N VAL A 399 5.71 -6.95 16.22
CA VAL A 399 6.08 -6.84 14.80
C VAL A 399 6.62 -8.16 14.28
N SER A 400 7.51 -8.82 15.03
CA SER A 400 8.07 -10.12 14.65
C SER A 400 7.00 -11.20 14.48
N ARG A 401 5.99 -11.22 15.35
CA ARG A 401 4.85 -12.15 15.23
C ARG A 401 4.01 -11.89 13.99
N MET A 402 3.85 -10.61 13.61
CA MET A 402 3.08 -10.24 12.41
C MET A 402 3.75 -10.68 11.11
N ILE A 403 5.08 -10.79 11.08
CA ILE A 403 5.87 -11.21 9.92
C ILE A 403 5.72 -12.72 9.70
N ALA A 404 5.75 -13.51 10.76
CA ALA A 404 5.71 -14.98 10.67
C ALA A 404 4.43 -15.48 9.98
N GLY A 405 4.56 -16.48 9.11
CA GLY A 405 3.45 -17.07 8.36
C GLY A 405 3.04 -16.32 7.09
N SER A 406 3.52 -15.10 6.86
CA SER A 406 3.33 -14.37 5.60
C SER A 406 4.22 -14.95 4.48
N ARG A 407 3.88 -14.71 3.21
CA ARG A 407 4.78 -15.00 2.08
C ARG A 407 5.87 -13.94 1.94
N MET A 408 5.48 -12.71 2.12
CA MET A 408 6.36 -11.54 2.18
C MET A 408 5.81 -10.56 3.20
N ALA A 409 6.69 -9.87 3.91
CA ALA A 409 6.32 -8.79 4.81
C ALA A 409 7.27 -7.61 4.63
N MET A 410 6.72 -6.41 4.65
CA MET A 410 7.46 -5.16 4.68
C MET A 410 7.21 -4.49 6.02
N VAL A 411 8.26 -4.01 6.65
CA VAL A 411 8.19 -3.28 7.93
C VAL A 411 8.77 -1.89 7.72
N LEU A 412 7.97 -0.88 7.95
CA LEU A 412 8.43 0.51 8.04
C LEU A 412 8.44 0.89 9.53
N ASN A 413 9.61 1.12 10.07
CA ASN A 413 9.79 1.58 11.44
C ASN A 413 9.79 3.10 11.46
N LEU A 414 8.82 3.70 12.11
CA LEU A 414 8.65 5.15 12.12
C LEU A 414 9.45 5.85 13.23
N LYS A 415 10.02 5.09 14.19
CA LYS A 415 10.83 5.67 15.27
C LYS A 415 12.04 6.48 14.81
N PRO A 416 12.81 6.04 13.80
CA PRO A 416 13.93 6.84 13.28
C PRO A 416 13.50 8.15 12.61
N LEU A 417 12.22 8.26 12.26
CA LEU A 417 11.63 9.42 11.59
C LEU A 417 10.94 10.38 12.57
N ALA A 418 10.88 10.03 13.87
CA ALA A 418 10.28 10.87 14.89
C ALA A 418 11.03 12.22 14.94
N GLY A 419 10.33 13.29 14.54
CA GLY A 419 10.89 14.65 14.40
C GLY A 419 10.99 15.16 12.95
N ASN A 420 10.89 14.29 11.94
CA ASN A 420 10.80 14.68 10.53
C ASN A 420 9.41 14.35 9.99
N SER A 421 8.73 15.32 9.40
CA SER A 421 7.45 15.08 8.73
C SER A 421 7.69 14.17 7.51
N VAL A 422 7.25 12.93 7.58
CA VAL A 422 7.26 12.02 6.43
C VAL A 422 6.07 12.35 5.56
N ALA A 423 6.30 13.06 4.47
CA ALA A 423 5.32 13.15 3.40
C ALA A 423 5.29 11.79 2.68
N ALA A 424 4.22 11.01 2.89
CA ALA A 424 4.05 9.73 2.20
C ALA A 424 3.57 9.92 0.75
N GLY A 425 2.89 11.05 0.48
CA GLY A 425 2.28 11.39 -0.79
C GLY A 425 0.95 10.68 -1.04
N GLY A 426 0.07 11.32 -1.79
CA GLY A 426 -1.19 10.76 -2.25
C GLY A 426 -2.13 10.33 -1.13
N MET A 427 -2.85 9.23 -1.37
CA MET A 427 -3.86 8.69 -0.43
C MET A 427 -3.26 8.31 0.93
N LEU A 428 -1.96 7.99 1.03
CA LEU A 428 -1.31 7.67 2.30
C LEU A 428 -1.25 8.87 3.25
N ASP A 429 -1.26 10.11 2.73
CA ASP A 429 -1.32 11.30 3.57
C ASP A 429 -2.67 11.44 4.28
N MET A 430 -3.74 10.91 3.70
CA MET A 430 -5.07 10.85 4.34
C MET A 430 -5.09 9.89 5.54
N LEU A 431 -4.14 8.97 5.63
CA LEU A 431 -3.99 8.08 6.78
C LEU A 431 -3.18 8.72 7.94
N LYS A 432 -2.60 9.91 7.77
CA LYS A 432 -1.82 10.58 8.83
C LYS A 432 -2.51 10.61 10.19
N PRO A 433 -3.80 10.94 10.31
CA PRO A 433 -4.49 10.95 11.59
C PRO A 433 -4.54 9.58 12.27
N ILE A 434 -4.54 8.49 11.48
CA ILE A 434 -4.46 7.12 11.98
C ILE A 434 -3.02 6.82 12.44
N ILE A 435 -2.01 7.42 11.79
CA ILE A 435 -0.59 7.06 11.90
C ILE A 435 0.15 7.89 12.97
N ASP A 436 -0.36 9.01 13.44
CA ASP A 436 0.36 9.97 14.31
C ASP A 436 0.95 9.38 15.63
N ASN A 437 0.43 8.25 16.11
CA ASN A 437 0.97 7.54 17.27
C ASN A 437 1.55 6.16 16.90
N VAL A 438 1.80 5.95 15.59
CA VAL A 438 2.26 4.66 15.07
C VAL A 438 3.76 4.54 15.21
N LYS A 439 4.17 3.42 15.80
CA LYS A 439 5.59 3.05 15.98
C LYS A 439 6.13 2.34 14.74
N ALA A 440 5.28 1.56 14.09
CA ALA A 440 5.64 0.80 12.89
C ALA A 440 4.43 0.53 12.01
N VAL A 441 4.66 0.40 10.70
CA VAL A 441 3.71 -0.13 9.72
C VAL A 441 4.23 -1.48 9.23
N VAL A 442 3.38 -2.50 9.28
CA VAL A 442 3.70 -3.86 8.82
C VAL A 442 2.74 -4.22 7.71
N CYS A 443 3.23 -4.25 6.47
CA CYS A 443 2.47 -4.73 5.32
C CYS A 443 2.78 -6.21 5.11
N VAL A 444 1.75 -7.04 5.11
CA VAL A 444 1.85 -8.51 5.03
C VAL A 444 1.18 -8.98 3.76
N MET A 445 1.91 -9.67 2.90
CA MET A 445 1.38 -10.29 1.69
C MET A 445 1.11 -11.78 1.95
N LYS A 446 -0.12 -12.22 1.66
CA LYS A 446 -0.60 -13.60 1.82
C LYS A 446 -0.55 -14.38 0.52
#